data_2752fa4976f9ccce9ead6a7bd3e66a47
#
_entry.id   2752fa4976f9ccce9ead6a7bd3e66a47
#
_cell.length_a   1.000
_cell.length_b   1.000
_cell.length_c   1.000
_cell.angle_alpha   90.00
_cell.angle_beta   90.00
_cell.angle_gamma   90.00
#
_symmetry.space_group_name_H-M   'P 1'
#
loop_
_entity.id
_entity.type
_entity.pdbx_description
1 polymer ?
#
loop_
_entity_poly.entity_id
_entity_poly.type
_entity_poly.pdbx_seq_one_letter_code
_entity_poly.pdbx_strand_id
1 'polypeptide(L)'
;MSAIPSKRETILKAARTIFVRSGYRGASMDAIAEEAPVSKPTLYSHFGNKHDLFIAVIQTQCSSLVGSMDRAKTLGLPPETGIRAIAESFVQTIFNPESLALYRLIIAEHHHCPELAQLMDQTVIQPNLDLLSAYLRALNDSGALTIPDPAASGQLLLGMLKGIPHFRCLTGVSDRLSPEEAQRLIDFAVHHFLRGHALAHA
;
A
#
# COMPACT_ATOMS: atom_id res chain seq x y z
N MET A 1 11.41 -24.67 -5.45
CA MET A 1 10.14 -25.37 -5.13
C MET A 1 9.18 -24.32 -4.58
N SER A 2 8.12 -23.99 -5.31
CA SER A 2 7.09 -23.08 -4.82
C SER A 2 6.36 -23.72 -3.63
N ALA A 3 6.36 -23.06 -2.48
CA ALA A 3 5.62 -23.55 -1.31
C ALA A 3 4.13 -23.62 -1.65
N ILE A 4 3.44 -24.68 -1.21
CA ILE A 4 1.98 -24.79 -1.35
C ILE A 4 1.37 -23.63 -0.56
N PRO A 5 0.52 -22.78 -1.19
CA PRO A 5 -0.07 -21.63 -0.51
C PRO A 5 -0.92 -22.11 0.68
N SER A 6 -0.84 -21.39 1.77
CA SER A 6 -1.68 -21.65 2.95
C SER A 6 -3.17 -21.49 2.61
N LYS A 7 -4.06 -22.12 3.38
CA LYS A 7 -5.52 -21.94 3.22
C LYS A 7 -5.90 -20.44 3.30
N ARG A 8 -5.23 -19.70 4.19
CA ARG A 8 -5.45 -18.27 4.34
C ARG A 8 -5.11 -17.50 3.07
N GLU A 9 -3.97 -17.77 2.44
CA GLU A 9 -3.56 -17.14 1.18
C GLU A 9 -4.51 -17.50 0.03
N THR A 10 -4.95 -18.75 -0.04
CA THR A 10 -5.94 -19.19 -1.03
C THR A 10 -7.25 -18.42 -0.90
N ILE A 11 -7.75 -18.25 0.33
CA ILE A 11 -8.96 -17.48 0.62
C ILE A 11 -8.78 -16.00 0.22
N LEU A 12 -7.66 -15.38 0.57
CA LEU A 12 -7.39 -13.97 0.25
C LEU A 12 -7.34 -13.73 -1.26
N LYS A 13 -6.73 -14.63 -2.01
CA LYS A 13 -6.69 -14.58 -3.48
C LYS A 13 -8.09 -14.68 -4.09
N ALA A 14 -8.89 -15.65 -3.64
CA ALA A 14 -10.26 -15.84 -4.09
C ALA A 14 -11.14 -14.63 -3.74
N ALA A 15 -11.05 -14.15 -2.51
CA ALA A 15 -11.78 -12.97 -2.05
C ALA A 15 -11.50 -11.75 -2.91
N ARG A 16 -10.22 -11.49 -3.21
CA ARG A 16 -9.85 -10.40 -4.11
C ARG A 16 -10.50 -10.55 -5.49
N THR A 17 -10.43 -11.73 -6.09
CA THR A 17 -11.06 -12.02 -7.39
C THR A 17 -12.55 -11.70 -7.37
N ILE A 18 -13.26 -12.18 -6.35
CA ILE A 18 -14.71 -11.96 -6.20
C ILE A 18 -15.02 -10.48 -5.95
N PHE A 19 -14.28 -9.79 -5.07
CA PHE A 19 -14.49 -8.36 -4.82
C PHE A 19 -14.30 -7.49 -6.07
N VAL A 20 -13.25 -7.75 -6.84
CA VAL A 20 -13.00 -7.00 -8.09
C VAL A 20 -14.04 -7.31 -9.16
N ARG A 21 -14.48 -8.58 -9.28
CA ARG A 21 -15.45 -9.01 -10.29
C ARG A 21 -16.88 -8.54 -10.00
N SER A 22 -17.31 -8.61 -8.76
CA SER A 22 -18.71 -8.45 -8.36
C SER A 22 -18.99 -7.17 -7.58
N GLY A 23 -17.98 -6.34 -7.32
CA GLY A 23 -18.07 -5.24 -6.36
C GLY A 23 -18.09 -5.73 -4.92
N TYR A 24 -17.91 -4.81 -3.96
CA TYR A 24 -17.98 -5.20 -2.55
C TYR A 24 -19.40 -5.67 -2.14
N ARG A 25 -20.44 -4.99 -2.59
CA ARG A 25 -21.85 -5.34 -2.27
C ARG A 25 -22.27 -6.67 -2.88
N GLY A 26 -21.93 -6.90 -4.14
CA GLY A 26 -22.26 -8.13 -4.87
C GLY A 26 -21.46 -9.36 -4.42
N ALA A 27 -20.32 -9.16 -3.77
CA ALA A 27 -19.55 -10.26 -3.21
C ALA A 27 -20.23 -10.87 -2.00
N SER A 28 -20.25 -12.22 -1.93
CA SER A 28 -20.75 -12.97 -0.77
C SER A 28 -19.68 -13.90 -0.22
N MET A 29 -19.75 -14.18 1.08
CA MET A 29 -18.86 -15.16 1.73
C MET A 29 -19.02 -16.55 1.09
N ASP A 30 -20.22 -16.88 0.60
CA ASP A 30 -20.51 -18.13 -0.08
C ASP A 30 -19.76 -18.25 -1.40
N ALA A 31 -19.85 -17.23 -2.26
CA ALA A 31 -19.12 -17.19 -3.53
C ALA A 31 -17.61 -17.22 -3.32
N ILE A 32 -17.11 -16.60 -2.25
CA ILE A 32 -15.69 -16.63 -1.91
C ILE A 32 -15.26 -18.02 -1.44
N ALA A 33 -16.09 -18.71 -0.63
CA ALA A 33 -15.80 -20.07 -0.17
C ALA A 33 -15.75 -21.06 -1.35
N GLU A 34 -16.63 -20.90 -2.33
CA GLU A 34 -16.65 -21.69 -3.55
C GLU A 34 -15.39 -21.43 -4.41
N GLU A 35 -15.05 -20.16 -4.66
CA GLU A 35 -13.86 -19.76 -5.42
C GLU A 35 -12.56 -20.22 -4.75
N ALA A 36 -12.51 -20.26 -3.41
CA ALA A 36 -11.34 -20.66 -2.62
C ALA A 36 -11.22 -22.16 -2.36
N PRO A 37 -12.01 -23.03 -2.94
CA PRO A 37 -12.43 -24.40 -2.60
C PRO A 37 -12.28 -24.75 -1.11
N VAL A 38 -12.91 -23.97 -0.24
CA VAL A 38 -12.96 -24.20 1.21
C VAL A 38 -14.41 -24.29 1.72
N SER A 39 -14.60 -24.95 2.86
CA SER A 39 -15.93 -24.93 3.49
C SER A 39 -16.26 -23.56 4.09
N LYS A 40 -17.54 -23.17 4.12
CA LYS A 40 -17.99 -21.94 4.80
C LYS A 40 -17.50 -21.84 6.25
N PRO A 41 -17.59 -22.87 7.11
CA PRO A 41 -17.00 -22.82 8.44
C PRO A 41 -15.50 -22.51 8.45
N THR A 42 -14.75 -23.06 7.49
CA THR A 42 -13.31 -22.76 7.34
C THR A 42 -13.09 -21.28 6.99
N LEU A 43 -13.87 -20.72 6.06
CA LEU A 43 -13.78 -19.32 5.71
C LEU A 43 -14.06 -18.41 6.91
N TYR A 44 -15.17 -18.69 7.63
CA TYR A 44 -15.57 -17.89 8.81
C TYR A 44 -14.60 -18.05 9.99
N SER A 45 -13.91 -19.20 10.13
CA SER A 45 -12.88 -19.38 11.16
C SER A 45 -11.61 -18.58 10.90
N HIS A 46 -11.30 -18.29 9.64
CA HIS A 46 -10.16 -17.44 9.25
C HIS A 46 -10.49 -15.95 9.24
N PHE A 47 -11.74 -15.61 8.86
CA PHE A 47 -12.19 -14.24 8.68
C PHE A 47 -13.63 -14.12 9.15
N GLY A 48 -13.87 -13.50 10.29
CA GLY A 48 -15.16 -13.44 10.96
C GLY A 48 -16.31 -12.93 10.09
N ASN A 49 -16.04 -12.01 9.19
CA ASN A 49 -17.02 -11.40 8.29
C ASN A 49 -16.38 -10.86 7.00
N LYS A 50 -17.22 -10.33 6.11
CA LYS A 50 -16.79 -9.79 4.81
C LYS A 50 -15.91 -8.55 4.94
N HIS A 51 -16.13 -7.71 5.96
CA HIS A 51 -15.32 -6.53 6.21
C HIS A 51 -13.88 -6.93 6.60
N ASP A 52 -13.74 -7.83 7.57
CA ASP A 52 -12.43 -8.31 8.03
C ASP A 52 -11.65 -8.98 6.89
N LEU A 53 -12.36 -9.75 6.07
CA LEU A 53 -11.77 -10.37 4.89
C LEU A 53 -11.31 -9.33 3.86
N PHE A 54 -12.11 -8.29 3.61
CA PHE A 54 -11.75 -7.21 2.68
C PHE A 54 -10.50 -6.45 3.15
N ILE A 55 -10.44 -6.10 4.44
CA ILE A 55 -9.25 -5.46 5.04
C ILE A 55 -8.02 -6.34 4.92
N ALA A 56 -8.16 -7.64 5.22
CA ALA A 56 -7.03 -8.56 5.09
C ALA A 56 -6.52 -8.67 3.64
N VAL A 57 -7.41 -8.59 2.64
CA VAL A 57 -7.02 -8.51 1.22
C VAL A 57 -6.18 -7.26 0.96
N ILE A 58 -6.61 -6.09 1.42
CA ILE A 58 -5.88 -4.83 1.21
C ILE A 58 -4.53 -4.85 1.97
N GLN A 59 -4.52 -5.29 3.23
CA GLN A 59 -3.29 -5.38 4.03
C GLN A 59 -2.24 -6.28 3.38
N THR A 60 -2.65 -7.36 2.72
CA THR A 60 -1.74 -8.25 1.99
C THR A 60 -1.02 -7.52 0.86
N GLN A 61 -1.66 -6.56 0.20
CA GLN A 61 -1.02 -5.76 -0.86
C GLN A 61 0.02 -4.77 -0.29
N CYS A 62 -0.14 -4.33 0.95
CA CYS A 62 0.74 -3.36 1.58
C CYS A 62 1.90 -3.99 2.38
N SER A 63 1.95 -5.31 2.48
CA SER A 63 2.93 -6.01 3.33
C SER A 63 4.40 -5.75 2.96
N SER A 64 4.71 -5.60 1.66
CA SER A 64 6.06 -5.29 1.18
C SER A 64 6.51 -3.87 1.58
N LEU A 65 5.59 -2.91 1.59
CA LEU A 65 5.86 -1.53 2.00
C LEU A 65 6.20 -1.45 3.49
N VAL A 66 5.41 -2.10 4.35
CA VAL A 66 5.69 -2.20 5.78
C VAL A 66 7.07 -2.82 6.03
N GLY A 67 7.36 -3.95 5.37
CA GLY A 67 8.66 -4.61 5.49
C GLY A 67 9.84 -3.77 5.02
N SER A 68 9.64 -2.83 4.07
CA SER A 68 10.68 -1.90 3.63
C SER A 68 10.97 -0.83 4.68
N MET A 69 9.93 -0.30 5.31
CA MET A 69 10.07 0.68 6.41
C MET A 69 10.76 0.08 7.63
N ASP A 70 10.34 -1.12 8.03
CA ASP A 70 10.95 -1.84 9.16
C ASP A 70 12.44 -2.15 8.91
N ARG A 71 12.80 -2.59 7.70
CA ARG A 71 14.21 -2.83 7.35
C ARG A 71 15.04 -1.56 7.35
N ALA A 72 14.52 -0.47 6.77
CA ALA A 72 15.23 0.80 6.73
C ALA A 72 15.55 1.30 8.15
N LYS A 73 14.59 1.21 9.08
CA LYS A 73 14.73 1.57 10.49
C LYS A 73 15.70 0.63 11.22
N THR A 74 15.48 -0.69 11.11
CA THR A 74 16.23 -1.70 11.88
C THR A 74 17.70 -1.78 11.48
N LEU A 75 18.00 -1.62 10.18
CA LEU A 75 19.37 -1.72 9.66
C LEU A 75 20.15 -0.39 9.74
N GLY A 76 19.51 0.71 10.17
CA GLY A 76 20.16 2.02 10.21
C GLY A 76 20.72 2.44 8.85
N LEU A 77 19.98 2.18 7.78
CA LEU A 77 20.43 2.47 6.42
C LEU A 77 20.70 3.96 6.22
N PRO A 78 21.69 4.34 5.39
CA PRO A 78 21.85 5.73 4.98
C PRO A 78 20.53 6.30 4.47
N PRO A 79 20.21 7.60 4.73
CA PRO A 79 18.91 8.20 4.37
C PRO A 79 18.50 7.93 2.92
N GLU A 80 19.41 8.10 1.97
CA GLU A 80 19.13 7.86 0.55
C GLU A 80 18.71 6.41 0.29
N THR A 81 19.46 5.45 0.83
CA THR A 81 19.18 4.02 0.63
C THR A 81 17.85 3.62 1.25
N GLY A 82 17.57 4.10 2.47
CA GLY A 82 16.32 3.78 3.16
C GLY A 82 15.10 4.41 2.51
N ILE A 83 15.17 5.70 2.16
CA ILE A 83 14.07 6.42 1.48
C ILE A 83 13.82 5.83 0.08
N ARG A 84 14.88 5.49 -0.67
CA ARG A 84 14.76 4.84 -1.96
C ARG A 84 14.07 3.49 -1.86
N ALA A 85 14.45 2.64 -0.94
CA ALA A 85 13.82 1.33 -0.74
C ALA A 85 12.34 1.45 -0.39
N ILE A 86 11.96 2.44 0.42
CA ILE A 86 10.56 2.74 0.74
C ILE A 86 9.82 3.24 -0.51
N ALA A 87 10.42 4.15 -1.28
CA ALA A 87 9.83 4.69 -2.50
C ALA A 87 9.58 3.61 -3.57
N GLU A 88 10.56 2.73 -3.79
CA GLU A 88 10.45 1.59 -4.72
C GLU A 88 9.32 0.65 -4.30
N SER A 89 9.27 0.27 -3.02
CA SER A 89 8.22 -0.59 -2.49
C SER A 89 6.84 0.07 -2.56
N PHE A 90 6.76 1.37 -2.30
CA PHE A 90 5.50 2.11 -2.41
C PHE A 90 5.01 2.16 -3.85
N VAL A 91 5.85 2.53 -4.81
CA VAL A 91 5.50 2.57 -6.24
C VAL A 91 5.08 1.18 -6.71
N GLN A 92 5.83 0.13 -6.39
CA GLN A 92 5.45 -1.24 -6.71
C GLN A 92 4.08 -1.61 -6.15
N THR A 93 3.76 -1.18 -4.93
CA THR A 93 2.49 -1.47 -4.27
C THR A 93 1.32 -0.74 -4.94
N ILE A 94 1.41 0.58 -5.14
CA ILE A 94 0.26 1.38 -5.59
C ILE A 94 -0.02 1.25 -7.10
N PHE A 95 1.00 0.97 -7.91
CA PHE A 95 0.85 0.76 -9.36
C PHE A 95 0.63 -0.71 -9.75
N ASN A 96 0.62 -1.62 -8.76
CA ASN A 96 0.24 -3.01 -9.01
C ASN A 96 -1.21 -3.07 -9.54
N PRO A 97 -1.48 -3.82 -10.62
CA PRO A 97 -2.83 -3.93 -11.18
C PRO A 97 -3.91 -4.33 -10.18
N GLU A 98 -3.55 -5.19 -9.23
CA GLU A 98 -4.47 -5.65 -8.18
C GLU A 98 -4.80 -4.54 -7.18
N SER A 99 -3.82 -3.71 -6.81
CA SER A 99 -4.01 -2.54 -5.96
C SER A 99 -4.86 -1.48 -6.66
N LEU A 100 -4.59 -1.21 -7.94
CA LEU A 100 -5.39 -0.29 -8.75
C LEU A 100 -6.85 -0.74 -8.86
N ALA A 101 -7.10 -2.06 -9.04
CA ALA A 101 -8.45 -2.60 -9.06
C ALA A 101 -9.18 -2.41 -7.73
N LEU A 102 -8.50 -2.61 -6.59
CA LEU A 102 -9.06 -2.37 -5.27
C LEU A 102 -9.33 -0.88 -5.02
N TYR A 103 -8.44 0.03 -5.43
CA TYR A 103 -8.69 1.47 -5.35
C TYR A 103 -9.94 1.87 -6.16
N ARG A 104 -10.07 1.39 -7.40
CA ARG A 104 -11.25 1.65 -8.23
C ARG A 104 -12.53 1.11 -7.59
N LEU A 105 -12.46 -0.07 -6.98
CA LEU A 105 -13.58 -0.66 -6.23
C LEU A 105 -14.02 0.24 -5.08
N ILE A 106 -13.10 0.72 -4.25
CA ILE A 106 -13.43 1.60 -3.11
C ILE A 106 -14.04 2.92 -3.61
N ILE A 107 -13.48 3.50 -4.68
CA ILE A 107 -14.00 4.72 -5.29
C ILE A 107 -15.42 4.50 -5.84
N ALA A 108 -15.66 3.38 -6.52
CA ALA A 108 -16.98 3.07 -7.09
C ALA A 108 -18.05 2.82 -6.02
N GLU A 109 -17.65 2.23 -4.90
CA GLU A 109 -18.57 1.89 -3.80
C GLU A 109 -18.81 3.04 -2.81
N HIS A 110 -18.11 4.18 -2.91
CA HIS A 110 -18.12 5.21 -1.87
C HIS A 110 -19.51 5.77 -1.53
N HIS A 111 -20.43 5.84 -2.50
CA HIS A 111 -21.79 6.29 -2.25
C HIS A 111 -22.66 5.24 -1.54
N HIS A 112 -22.32 3.95 -1.70
CA HIS A 112 -23.11 2.84 -1.18
C HIS A 112 -22.53 2.25 0.11
N CYS A 113 -21.23 2.31 0.27
CA CYS A 113 -20.47 1.75 1.38
C CYS A 113 -19.32 2.72 1.77
N PRO A 114 -19.64 3.93 2.27
CA PRO A 114 -18.62 4.93 2.64
C PRO A 114 -17.67 4.42 3.73
N GLU A 115 -18.11 3.46 4.53
CA GLU A 115 -17.33 2.80 5.56
C GLU A 115 -16.10 2.07 5.01
N LEU A 116 -16.09 1.63 3.74
CA LEU A 116 -14.93 0.98 3.13
C LEU A 116 -13.73 1.93 3.02
N ALA A 117 -13.99 3.18 2.64
CA ALA A 117 -12.94 4.20 2.56
C ALA A 117 -12.39 4.54 3.95
N GLN A 118 -13.27 4.70 4.95
CA GLN A 118 -12.87 4.95 6.34
C GLN A 118 -12.08 3.78 6.91
N LEU A 119 -12.52 2.55 6.65
CA LEU A 119 -11.86 1.34 7.08
C LEU A 119 -10.47 1.21 6.46
N MET A 120 -10.31 1.49 5.15
CA MET A 120 -9.02 1.54 4.49
C MET A 120 -8.11 2.62 5.09
N ASP A 121 -8.64 3.81 5.34
CA ASP A 121 -7.88 4.90 5.93
C ASP A 121 -7.33 4.51 7.31
N GLN A 122 -8.19 4.05 8.21
CA GLN A 122 -7.84 3.74 9.60
C GLN A 122 -6.95 2.51 9.76
N THR A 123 -7.11 1.50 8.89
CA THR A 123 -6.41 0.21 9.06
C THR A 123 -5.20 0.03 8.13
N VAL A 124 -5.09 0.86 7.11
CA VAL A 124 -4.01 0.76 6.11
C VAL A 124 -3.29 2.08 5.91
N ILE A 125 -4.00 3.18 5.56
CA ILE A 125 -3.33 4.43 5.16
C ILE A 125 -2.65 5.07 6.37
N GLN A 126 -3.41 5.34 7.45
CA GLN A 126 -2.86 5.99 8.64
C GLN A 126 -1.73 5.19 9.31
N PRO A 127 -1.85 3.87 9.56
CA PRO A 127 -0.74 3.09 10.12
C PRO A 127 0.54 3.12 9.27
N ASN A 128 0.43 3.12 7.94
CA ASN A 128 1.60 3.24 7.06
C ASN A 128 2.21 4.65 7.11
N LEU A 129 1.40 5.70 7.20
CA LEU A 129 1.87 7.07 7.39
C LEU A 129 2.57 7.26 8.74
N ASP A 130 2.04 6.64 9.79
CA ASP A 130 2.63 6.67 11.13
C ASP A 130 4.00 5.97 11.15
N LEU A 131 4.12 4.81 10.49
CA LEU A 131 5.39 4.10 10.34
C LEU A 131 6.42 4.94 9.56
N LEU A 132 6.02 5.55 8.45
CA LEU A 132 6.88 6.43 7.67
C LEU A 132 7.31 7.65 8.50
N SER A 133 6.36 8.30 9.18
CA SER A 133 6.64 9.44 10.06
C SER A 133 7.62 9.08 11.18
N ALA A 134 7.46 7.89 11.79
CA ALA A 134 8.38 7.40 12.81
C ALA A 134 9.79 7.17 12.26
N TYR A 135 9.93 6.63 11.06
CA TYR A 135 11.21 6.47 10.38
C TYR A 135 11.87 7.83 10.09
N LEU A 136 11.11 8.78 9.53
CA LEU A 136 11.61 10.12 9.21
C LEU A 136 12.01 10.89 10.48
N ARG A 137 11.26 10.72 11.58
CA ARG A 137 11.62 11.28 12.90
C ARG A 137 12.96 10.71 13.39
N ALA A 138 13.18 9.42 13.26
CA ALA A 138 14.45 8.81 13.64
C ALA A 138 15.64 9.36 12.84
N LEU A 139 15.46 9.65 11.52
CA LEU A 139 16.48 10.32 10.72
C LEU A 139 16.76 11.76 11.16
N ASN A 140 15.73 12.49 11.55
CA ASN A 140 15.85 13.83 12.11
C ASN A 140 16.60 13.81 13.47
N ASP A 141 16.18 12.93 14.37
CA ASP A 141 16.73 12.83 15.73
C ASP A 141 18.20 12.37 15.72
N SER A 142 18.60 11.58 14.74
CA SER A 142 20.01 11.19 14.53
C SER A 142 20.86 12.29 13.89
N GLY A 143 20.25 13.40 13.45
CA GLY A 143 20.94 14.46 12.70
C GLY A 143 21.32 14.09 11.28
N ALA A 144 20.79 12.99 10.74
CA ALA A 144 21.07 12.56 9.36
C ALA A 144 20.36 13.45 8.32
N LEU A 145 19.19 13.99 8.68
CA LEU A 145 18.40 14.95 7.89
C LEU A 145 17.80 16.01 8.81
N THR A 146 17.39 17.15 8.24
CA THR A 146 16.60 18.17 8.93
C THR A 146 15.15 18.05 8.48
N ILE A 147 14.29 17.45 9.30
CA ILE A 147 12.87 17.20 8.99
C ILE A 147 11.99 17.83 10.08
N PRO A 148 11.60 19.11 9.92
CA PRO A 148 10.83 19.83 10.94
C PRO A 148 9.47 19.19 11.24
N ASP A 149 8.81 18.67 10.20
CA ASP A 149 7.53 17.96 10.31
C ASP A 149 7.62 16.62 9.60
N PRO A 150 7.95 15.52 10.31
CA PRO A 150 8.04 14.19 9.71
C PRO A 150 6.74 13.68 9.12
N ALA A 151 5.58 14.06 9.68
CA ALA A 151 4.28 13.62 9.18
C ALA A 151 3.94 14.28 7.83
N ALA A 152 4.06 15.62 7.76
CA ALA A 152 3.85 16.34 6.51
C ALA A 152 4.89 15.95 5.45
N SER A 153 6.16 15.79 5.83
CA SER A 153 7.22 15.36 4.90
C SER A 153 6.97 13.96 4.33
N GLY A 154 6.47 13.03 5.15
CA GLY A 154 6.08 11.70 4.70
C GLY A 154 4.92 11.76 3.68
N GLN A 155 3.89 12.57 3.96
CA GLN A 155 2.77 12.76 3.03
C GLN A 155 3.23 13.38 1.70
N LEU A 156 4.14 14.36 1.74
CA LEU A 156 4.70 14.97 0.53
C LEU A 156 5.51 13.96 -0.30
N LEU A 157 6.33 13.13 0.33
CA LEU A 157 7.07 12.05 -0.36
C LEU A 157 6.11 11.12 -1.09
N LEU A 158 5.08 10.61 -0.39
CA LEU A 158 4.10 9.73 -1.01
C LEU A 158 3.26 10.44 -2.08
N GLY A 159 2.99 11.74 -1.91
CA GLY A 159 2.33 12.59 -2.90
C GLY A 159 3.14 12.71 -4.19
N MET A 160 4.45 12.95 -4.11
CA MET A 160 5.35 12.98 -5.27
C MET A 160 5.37 11.64 -6.01
N LEU A 161 5.39 10.52 -5.28
CA LEU A 161 5.42 9.16 -5.84
C LEU A 161 4.07 8.74 -6.46
N LYS A 162 2.95 9.31 -6.03
CA LYS A 162 1.64 9.09 -6.66
C LYS A 162 1.49 9.93 -7.93
N GLY A 163 1.41 11.21 -7.76
CA GLY A 163 1.30 12.22 -8.81
C GLY A 163 0.26 11.91 -9.90
N ILE A 164 0.45 12.54 -11.03
CA ILE A 164 -0.39 12.35 -12.23
C ILE A 164 -0.32 10.91 -12.78
N PRO A 165 0.83 10.21 -12.78
CA PRO A 165 0.87 8.83 -13.28
C PRO A 165 -0.12 7.89 -12.60
N HIS A 166 -0.25 7.98 -11.25
CA HIS A 166 -1.20 7.13 -10.52
C HIS A 166 -2.65 7.46 -10.88
N PHE A 167 -2.99 8.75 -10.99
CA PHE A 167 -4.32 9.17 -11.43
C PHE A 167 -4.65 8.65 -12.83
N ARG A 168 -3.70 8.72 -13.77
CA ARG A 168 -3.87 8.17 -15.14
C ARG A 168 -4.12 6.67 -15.12
N CYS A 169 -3.39 5.93 -14.28
CA CYS A 169 -3.65 4.50 -14.11
C CYS A 169 -5.02 4.24 -13.48
N LEU A 170 -5.43 4.99 -12.46
CA LEU A 170 -6.76 4.84 -11.84
C LEU A 170 -7.91 5.07 -12.82
N THR A 171 -7.78 6.07 -13.67
CA THR A 171 -8.82 6.46 -14.64
C THR A 171 -8.79 5.65 -15.93
N GLY A 172 -7.83 4.75 -16.10
CA GLY A 172 -7.73 3.91 -17.30
C GLY A 172 -7.11 4.62 -18.51
N VAL A 173 -6.51 5.81 -18.33
CA VAL A 173 -5.73 6.49 -19.38
C VAL A 173 -4.44 5.72 -19.68
N SER A 174 -3.90 5.03 -18.67
CA SER A 174 -2.77 4.12 -18.79
C SER A 174 -3.10 2.84 -18.00
N ASP A 175 -2.72 1.68 -18.52
CA ASP A 175 -2.97 0.40 -17.84
C ASP A 175 -1.96 0.16 -16.71
N ARG A 176 -0.75 0.69 -16.86
CA ARG A 176 0.36 0.52 -15.92
C ARG A 176 1.37 1.65 -16.05
N LEU A 177 2.24 1.74 -15.06
CA LEU A 177 3.47 2.53 -15.12
C LEU A 177 4.58 1.66 -15.74
N SER A 178 5.33 2.17 -16.73
CA SER A 178 6.46 1.41 -17.27
C SER A 178 7.63 1.38 -16.25
N PRO A 179 8.53 0.40 -16.34
CA PRO A 179 9.71 0.35 -15.46
C PRO A 179 10.56 1.62 -15.53
N GLU A 180 10.72 2.21 -16.72
CA GLU A 180 11.51 3.42 -16.94
C GLU A 180 10.82 4.66 -16.35
N GLU A 181 9.48 4.72 -16.44
CA GLU A 181 8.69 5.79 -15.82
C GLU A 181 8.73 5.68 -14.29
N ALA A 182 8.61 4.45 -13.76
CA ALA A 182 8.71 4.17 -12.33
C ALA A 182 10.08 4.61 -11.79
N GLN A 183 11.16 4.23 -12.47
CA GLN A 183 12.51 4.60 -12.06
C GLN A 183 12.71 6.12 -12.05
N ARG A 184 12.30 6.81 -13.12
CA ARG A 184 12.38 8.30 -13.18
C ARG A 184 11.58 8.96 -12.07
N LEU A 185 10.38 8.45 -11.80
CA LEU A 185 9.52 8.99 -10.74
C LEU A 185 10.18 8.84 -9.36
N ILE A 186 10.73 7.66 -9.08
CA ILE A 186 11.44 7.37 -7.82
C ILE A 186 12.67 8.25 -7.69
N ASP A 187 13.52 8.31 -8.71
CA ASP A 187 14.75 9.11 -8.69
C ASP A 187 14.46 10.59 -8.45
N PHE A 188 13.44 11.12 -9.13
CA PHE A 188 13.00 12.50 -8.96
C PHE A 188 12.50 12.76 -7.53
N ALA A 189 11.60 11.90 -7.02
CA ALA A 189 11.01 12.09 -5.70
C ALA A 189 12.07 11.97 -4.59
N VAL A 190 12.93 10.95 -4.64
CA VAL A 190 14.00 10.74 -3.65
C VAL A 190 14.99 11.89 -3.67
N HIS A 191 15.46 12.32 -4.87
CA HIS A 191 16.36 13.44 -5.01
C HIS A 191 15.81 14.73 -4.39
N HIS A 192 14.57 15.10 -4.74
CA HIS A 192 13.95 16.34 -4.24
C HIS A 192 13.64 16.27 -2.75
N PHE A 193 13.22 15.11 -2.25
CA PHE A 193 13.00 14.90 -0.84
C PHE A 193 14.29 15.10 -0.03
N LEU A 194 15.38 14.46 -0.44
CA LEU A 194 16.68 14.58 0.22
C LEU A 194 17.25 16.00 0.15
N ARG A 195 17.13 16.65 -1.02
CA ARG A 195 17.58 18.05 -1.18
C ARG A 195 16.80 19.03 -0.30
N GLY A 196 15.49 18.82 -0.16
CA GLY A 196 14.63 19.65 0.69
C GLY A 196 14.87 19.46 2.19
N HIS A 197 15.50 18.36 2.60
CA HIS A 197 15.76 18.01 4.00
C HIS A 197 17.25 17.84 4.31
N ALA A 198 18.14 18.21 3.39
CA ALA A 198 19.57 18.22 3.66
C ALA A 198 19.90 19.16 4.81
N LEU A 199 20.90 18.77 5.61
CA LEU A 199 21.43 19.68 6.63
C LEU A 199 21.85 21.00 5.96
N ALA A 200 21.40 22.12 6.50
CA ALA A 200 21.91 23.43 6.07
C ALA A 200 23.43 23.40 6.32
N HIS A 201 24.22 23.50 5.26
CA HIS A 201 25.63 23.73 5.43
C HIS A 201 25.80 25.10 6.12
N ALA A 202 26.29 25.07 7.37
CA ALA A 202 26.64 26.26 8.13
C ALA A 202 27.81 26.99 7.46
#